data_90e1d7dea6d6818bdab21cf0115ee745
#
_entry.id   90e1d7dea6d6818bdab21cf0115ee745
#
_cell.length_a   1.000
_cell.length_b   1.000
_cell.length_c   1.000
_cell.angle_alpha   90.00
_cell.angle_beta   90.00
_cell.angle_gamma   90.00
#
_symmetry.space_group_name_H-M   'P 1'
#
loop_
_entity.id
_entity.type
_entity.pdbx_description
1 polymer ?
#
loop_
_entity_poly.entity_id
_entity_poly.type
_entity_poly.pdbx_seq_one_letter_code
_entity_poly.pdbx_strand_id
1 'polypeptide(L)'
;MQKVYHGLEEMIGHTPMVELKCMEEKNDLKACVFAKMEWFNPGGSAKDRIAVKMIDEAEKAGIIAPGKSTIIEPTSGNTGIGLATVGVLRGYRVIIVMPESMSEERKMLMKAHGAELVLTEAAKGMAGAIAKAEELAETITLEKEPLVKEEQPEEQPEECGPVDAWIPQRFKNPVGPLAHYEATGPEIWNDMNGDVAAFIGGVGTGGTLSGVGRYLKEKNPQIKIIAVEPKESAVLSGDPAGKHGIQGIGAGFIPEVLDTDVYDEIITVSTDEAYGMCRRMAKIEGFLIGISSGAAMCAAVEVAGRPEMEGQNIVVLLPDSGERYMSVGLFE
;
A
#
# COMPACT_ATOMS: atom_id res chain seq x y z
N MET A 1 -14.24 25.84 -4.87
CA MET A 1 -14.02 25.98 -6.31
C MET A 1 -14.06 24.60 -6.92
N GLN A 2 -14.74 24.42 -8.05
CA GLN A 2 -14.71 23.17 -8.78
C GLN A 2 -13.29 22.99 -9.35
N LYS A 3 -12.60 21.93 -8.94
CA LYS A 3 -11.24 21.66 -9.42
C LYS A 3 -11.34 20.80 -10.69
N VAL A 4 -10.77 21.27 -11.78
CA VAL A 4 -10.63 20.47 -13.01
C VAL A 4 -9.24 19.85 -12.97
N TYR A 5 -9.18 18.53 -13.12
CA TYR A 5 -7.93 17.78 -13.21
C TYR A 5 -7.53 17.63 -14.68
N HIS A 6 -6.25 17.78 -15.00
CA HIS A 6 -5.71 17.66 -16.36
C HIS A 6 -5.06 16.30 -16.62
N GLY A 7 -5.02 15.43 -15.63
CA GLY A 7 -4.50 14.08 -15.75
C GLY A 7 -4.85 13.23 -14.53
N LEU A 8 -4.69 11.91 -14.68
CA LEU A 8 -5.00 10.93 -13.64
C LEU A 8 -4.15 11.16 -12.38
N GLU A 9 -2.88 11.49 -12.54
CA GLU A 9 -1.94 11.64 -11.42
C GLU A 9 -2.30 12.80 -10.50
N GLU A 10 -2.91 13.88 -11.03
CA GLU A 10 -3.41 14.99 -10.22
C GLU A 10 -4.57 14.61 -9.30
N MET A 11 -5.20 13.45 -9.55
CA MET A 11 -6.28 12.92 -8.71
C MET A 11 -5.77 12.01 -7.59
N ILE A 12 -4.48 11.64 -7.61
CA ILE A 12 -3.89 10.78 -6.57
C ILE A 12 -3.69 11.60 -5.30
N GLY A 13 -4.14 11.04 -4.18
CA GLY A 13 -4.18 11.74 -2.91
C GLY A 13 -5.44 12.56 -2.72
N HIS A 14 -5.42 13.44 -1.72
CA HIS A 14 -6.57 14.25 -1.31
C HIS A 14 -7.86 13.41 -1.14
N THR A 15 -7.69 12.18 -0.66
CA THR A 15 -8.78 11.24 -0.47
C THR A 15 -9.69 11.70 0.66
N PRO A 16 -11.01 11.39 0.60
CA PRO A 16 -11.95 11.80 1.61
C PRO A 16 -11.62 11.29 3.01
N MET A 17 -11.95 12.13 4.01
CA MET A 17 -12.05 11.76 5.42
C MET A 17 -13.52 11.74 5.80
N VAL A 18 -14.00 10.65 6.43
CA VAL A 18 -15.42 10.49 6.80
C VAL A 18 -15.57 10.04 8.24
N GLU A 19 -16.40 10.75 9.01
CA GLU A 19 -16.80 10.35 10.36
C GLU A 19 -17.78 9.17 10.30
N LEU A 20 -17.54 8.12 11.07
CA LEU A 20 -18.32 6.88 11.05
C LEU A 20 -19.39 6.86 12.14
N LYS A 21 -20.32 7.80 12.06
CA LYS A 21 -21.36 8.04 13.10
C LYS A 21 -22.24 6.83 13.39
N CYS A 22 -22.62 6.08 12.37
CA CYS A 22 -23.47 4.91 12.60
C CYS A 22 -22.70 3.79 13.33
N MET A 23 -21.39 3.66 13.08
CA MET A 23 -20.53 2.74 13.83
C MET A 23 -20.35 3.18 15.28
N GLU A 24 -20.16 4.48 15.52
CA GLU A 24 -20.03 5.07 16.84
C GLU A 24 -21.30 4.81 17.68
N GLU A 25 -22.46 5.17 17.16
CA GLU A 25 -23.75 4.98 17.82
C GLU A 25 -24.06 3.51 18.12
N LYS A 26 -23.88 2.61 17.12
CA LYS A 26 -24.20 1.18 17.28
C LYS A 26 -23.29 0.43 18.24
N ASN A 27 -22.09 0.93 18.50
CA ASN A 27 -21.13 0.30 19.39
C ASN A 27 -20.94 1.08 20.72
N ASP A 28 -21.70 2.15 20.95
CA ASP A 28 -21.55 3.05 22.12
C ASP A 28 -20.08 3.48 22.32
N LEU A 29 -19.43 3.90 21.23
CA LEU A 29 -18.01 4.27 21.25
C LEU A 29 -17.82 5.56 22.06
N LYS A 30 -16.67 5.69 22.69
CA LYS A 30 -16.32 6.86 23.52
C LYS A 30 -15.62 7.95 22.71
N ALA A 31 -14.95 7.56 21.61
CA ALA A 31 -14.28 8.45 20.69
C ALA A 31 -15.02 8.55 19.35
N CYS A 32 -14.80 9.65 18.63
CA CYS A 32 -15.19 9.76 17.22
C CYS A 32 -14.18 9.03 16.33
N VAL A 33 -14.66 8.32 15.30
CA VAL A 33 -13.84 7.54 14.38
C VAL A 33 -13.91 8.10 12.97
N PHE A 34 -12.79 8.54 12.45
CA PHE A 34 -12.66 9.10 11.11
C PHE A 34 -11.91 8.15 10.19
N ALA A 35 -12.52 7.80 9.07
CA ALA A 35 -11.96 6.92 8.06
C ALA A 35 -11.27 7.72 6.94
N LYS A 36 -9.96 7.51 6.71
CA LYS A 36 -9.26 7.98 5.52
C LYS A 36 -9.46 6.97 4.39
N MET A 37 -10.24 7.34 3.39
CA MET A 37 -10.76 6.43 2.35
C MET A 37 -9.84 6.37 1.13
N GLU A 38 -8.87 5.50 1.14
CA GLU A 38 -7.83 5.43 0.10
C GLU A 38 -8.29 4.80 -1.23
N TRP A 39 -9.44 4.16 -1.30
CA TRP A 39 -9.98 3.68 -2.59
C TRP A 39 -10.50 4.79 -3.51
N PHE A 40 -10.55 6.03 -3.06
CA PHE A 40 -10.85 7.18 -3.91
C PHE A 40 -9.66 7.61 -4.78
N ASN A 41 -8.46 7.05 -4.58
CA ASN A 41 -7.40 7.16 -5.57
C ASN A 41 -7.82 6.51 -6.90
N PRO A 42 -7.36 6.99 -8.07
CA PRO A 42 -7.78 6.49 -9.39
C PRO A 42 -7.55 5.01 -9.62
N GLY A 43 -6.45 4.43 -9.16
CA GLY A 43 -6.18 3.00 -9.18
C GLY A 43 -6.87 2.26 -8.02
N GLY A 44 -7.64 2.97 -7.19
CA GLY A 44 -8.53 2.44 -6.14
C GLY A 44 -7.82 1.95 -4.88
N SER A 45 -6.64 2.49 -4.54
CA SER A 45 -5.99 2.15 -3.27
C SER A 45 -4.92 3.14 -2.82
N ALA A 46 -4.48 3.03 -1.57
CA ALA A 46 -3.34 3.75 -1.01
C ALA A 46 -2.03 3.54 -1.80
N LYS A 47 -1.94 2.49 -2.62
CA LYS A 47 -0.72 2.16 -3.34
C LYS A 47 -0.47 3.03 -4.57
N ASP A 48 -1.45 3.76 -5.05
CA ASP A 48 -1.29 4.74 -6.12
C ASP A 48 -0.29 5.82 -5.71
N ARG A 49 -0.36 6.27 -4.46
CA ARG A 49 0.59 7.24 -3.88
C ARG A 49 2.02 6.77 -3.94
N ILE A 50 2.24 5.51 -3.56
CA ILE A 50 3.59 4.91 -3.55
C ILE A 50 4.08 4.69 -4.98
N ALA A 51 3.22 4.28 -5.89
CA ALA A 51 3.58 4.03 -7.29
C ALA A 51 4.08 5.31 -7.97
N VAL A 52 3.33 6.42 -7.86
CA VAL A 52 3.79 7.73 -8.38
C VAL A 52 5.11 8.12 -7.76
N LYS A 53 5.20 8.09 -6.43
CA LYS A 53 6.40 8.58 -5.74
C LYS A 53 7.65 7.76 -6.06
N MET A 54 7.53 6.41 -6.17
CA MET A 54 8.66 5.56 -6.55
C MET A 54 9.15 5.84 -7.96
N ILE A 55 8.23 6.05 -8.92
CA ILE A 55 8.60 6.39 -10.29
C ILE A 55 9.21 7.79 -10.33
N ASP A 56 8.62 8.79 -9.67
CA ASP A 56 9.15 10.15 -9.60
C ASP A 56 10.59 10.21 -9.09
N GLU A 57 10.86 9.53 -7.98
CA GLU A 57 12.20 9.54 -7.39
C GLU A 57 13.22 8.78 -8.25
N ALA A 58 12.80 7.69 -8.91
CA ALA A 58 13.67 6.96 -9.83
C ALA A 58 13.96 7.76 -11.12
N GLU A 59 12.97 8.49 -11.66
CA GLU A 59 13.17 9.42 -12.80
C GLU A 59 14.08 10.58 -12.43
N LYS A 60 13.85 11.22 -11.27
CA LYS A 60 14.69 12.33 -10.77
C LYS A 60 16.14 11.91 -10.55
N ALA A 61 16.35 10.68 -10.08
CA ALA A 61 17.68 10.10 -9.89
C ALA A 61 18.33 9.62 -11.21
N GLY A 62 17.63 9.70 -12.35
CA GLY A 62 18.12 9.21 -13.63
C GLY A 62 18.20 7.68 -13.73
N ILE A 63 17.59 6.96 -12.78
CA ILE A 63 17.61 5.49 -12.73
C ILE A 63 16.76 4.91 -13.86
N ILE A 64 15.60 5.50 -14.14
CA ILE A 64 14.67 5.07 -15.19
C ILE A 64 14.28 6.23 -16.10
N ALA A 65 13.87 5.90 -17.33
CA ALA A 65 13.30 6.87 -18.27
C ALA A 65 12.18 6.23 -19.10
N PRO A 66 11.08 6.99 -19.39
CA PRO A 66 9.99 6.54 -20.23
C PRO A 66 10.46 6.06 -21.61
N GLY A 67 9.90 4.97 -22.11
CA GLY A 67 10.25 4.38 -23.40
C GLY A 67 11.63 3.67 -23.47
N LYS A 68 12.41 3.72 -22.38
CA LYS A 68 13.71 3.05 -22.29
C LYS A 68 13.72 1.93 -21.26
N SER A 69 13.17 2.20 -20.08
CA SER A 69 13.21 1.27 -18.96
C SER A 69 11.94 0.44 -18.87
N THR A 70 12.08 -0.80 -18.38
CA THR A 70 10.97 -1.71 -18.03
C THR A 70 10.84 -1.76 -16.51
N ILE A 71 9.65 -1.49 -15.99
CA ILE A 71 9.32 -1.64 -14.56
C ILE A 71 8.88 -3.08 -14.31
N ILE A 72 9.54 -3.78 -13.40
CA ILE A 72 9.20 -5.17 -13.05
C ILE A 72 8.92 -5.21 -11.54
N GLU A 73 7.75 -5.70 -11.11
CA GLU A 73 7.47 -5.83 -9.67
C GLU A 73 6.85 -7.19 -9.35
N PRO A 74 7.46 -7.95 -8.41
CA PRO A 74 6.88 -9.18 -7.90
C PRO A 74 5.80 -8.83 -6.88
N THR A 75 4.55 -8.79 -7.32
CA THR A 75 3.42 -8.42 -6.47
C THR A 75 2.11 -8.97 -6.97
N SER A 76 1.26 -9.41 -6.07
CA SER A 76 -0.11 -9.84 -6.38
C SER A 76 -1.18 -8.84 -5.93
N GLY A 77 -0.77 -7.69 -5.39
CA GLY A 77 -1.67 -6.75 -4.73
C GLY A 77 -1.76 -5.37 -5.37
N ASN A 78 -2.26 -4.44 -4.59
CA ASN A 78 -2.52 -3.07 -5.00
C ASN A 78 -1.29 -2.32 -5.53
N THR A 79 -0.08 -2.67 -5.09
CA THR A 79 1.16 -2.09 -5.63
C THR A 79 1.30 -2.35 -7.13
N GLY A 80 0.98 -3.58 -7.58
CA GLY A 80 1.01 -3.90 -9.00
C GLY A 80 -0.03 -3.13 -9.81
N ILE A 81 -1.23 -2.92 -9.25
CA ILE A 81 -2.26 -2.10 -9.90
C ILE A 81 -1.80 -0.65 -10.00
N GLY A 82 -1.26 -0.05 -8.91
CA GLY A 82 -0.75 1.32 -8.93
C GLY A 82 0.40 1.50 -9.93
N LEU A 83 1.38 0.58 -9.96
CA LEU A 83 2.48 0.63 -10.93
C LEU A 83 1.99 0.43 -12.36
N ALA A 84 1.01 -0.46 -12.61
CA ALA A 84 0.39 -0.60 -13.91
C ALA A 84 -0.31 0.69 -14.35
N THR A 85 -1.10 1.29 -13.45
CA THR A 85 -1.84 2.53 -13.73
C THR A 85 -0.92 3.68 -14.10
N VAL A 86 0.10 3.96 -13.28
CA VAL A 86 0.99 5.12 -13.45
C VAL A 86 2.09 4.84 -14.47
N GLY A 87 2.74 3.67 -14.38
CA GLY A 87 3.87 3.33 -15.24
C GLY A 87 3.47 3.26 -16.71
N VAL A 88 2.36 2.58 -17.03
CA VAL A 88 1.87 2.52 -18.42
C VAL A 88 1.45 3.90 -18.92
N LEU A 89 0.78 4.71 -18.08
CA LEU A 89 0.41 6.09 -18.43
C LEU A 89 1.62 6.94 -18.80
N ARG A 90 2.75 6.75 -18.11
CA ARG A 90 4.03 7.45 -18.39
C ARG A 90 4.84 6.84 -19.52
N GLY A 91 4.34 5.79 -20.19
CA GLY A 91 5.00 5.16 -21.33
C GLY A 91 6.06 4.13 -20.95
N TYR A 92 6.04 3.60 -19.73
CA TYR A 92 6.86 2.45 -19.35
C TYR A 92 6.23 1.14 -19.79
N ARG A 93 7.05 0.19 -20.17
CA ARG A 93 6.68 -1.22 -20.15
C ARG A 93 6.61 -1.66 -18.70
N VAL A 94 5.47 -2.26 -18.29
CA VAL A 94 5.28 -2.71 -16.91
C VAL A 94 5.01 -4.20 -16.89
N ILE A 95 5.83 -4.96 -16.19
CA ILE A 95 5.70 -6.41 -16.00
C ILE A 95 5.40 -6.70 -14.54
N ILE A 96 4.26 -7.31 -14.27
CA ILE A 96 3.90 -7.76 -12.92
C ILE A 96 4.06 -9.28 -12.83
N VAL A 97 4.85 -9.71 -11.86
CA VAL A 97 5.12 -11.13 -11.63
C VAL A 97 4.36 -11.60 -10.39
N MET A 98 3.54 -12.66 -10.53
CA MET A 98 2.73 -13.16 -9.43
C MET A 98 2.45 -14.66 -9.53
N PRO A 99 2.15 -15.35 -8.39
CA PRO A 99 1.67 -16.71 -8.41
C PRO A 99 0.33 -16.83 -9.17
N GLU A 100 0.15 -17.91 -9.92
CA GLU A 100 -1.09 -18.16 -10.69
C GLU A 100 -2.34 -18.30 -9.82
N SER A 101 -2.19 -18.62 -8.52
CA SER A 101 -3.28 -18.76 -7.56
C SER A 101 -3.93 -17.44 -7.11
N MET A 102 -3.41 -16.30 -7.55
CA MET A 102 -3.97 -14.99 -7.20
C MET A 102 -5.32 -14.73 -7.87
N SER A 103 -6.14 -13.85 -7.25
CA SER A 103 -7.52 -13.59 -7.70
C SER A 103 -7.58 -13.07 -9.14
N GLU A 104 -8.63 -13.46 -9.86
CA GLU A 104 -8.84 -13.07 -11.26
C GLU A 104 -9.11 -11.57 -11.39
N GLU A 105 -9.78 -10.95 -10.40
CA GLU A 105 -10.04 -9.50 -10.41
C GLU A 105 -8.75 -8.71 -10.50
N ARG A 106 -7.73 -9.08 -9.72
CA ARG A 106 -6.43 -8.41 -9.72
C ARG A 106 -5.68 -8.58 -11.03
N LYS A 107 -5.70 -9.81 -11.59
CA LYS A 107 -5.12 -10.10 -12.90
C LYS A 107 -5.78 -9.27 -13.99
N MET A 108 -7.13 -9.20 -13.97
CA MET A 108 -7.89 -8.42 -14.94
C MET A 108 -7.62 -6.93 -14.83
N LEU A 109 -7.58 -6.36 -13.61
CA LEU A 109 -7.28 -4.94 -13.40
C LEU A 109 -5.90 -4.57 -13.93
N MET A 110 -4.85 -5.32 -13.60
CA MET A 110 -3.50 -5.05 -14.09
C MET A 110 -3.40 -5.11 -15.60
N LYS A 111 -4.02 -6.13 -16.23
CA LYS A 111 -4.10 -6.24 -17.70
C LYS A 111 -4.88 -5.09 -18.33
N ALA A 112 -6.01 -4.69 -17.73
CA ALA A 112 -6.82 -3.58 -18.22
C ALA A 112 -6.04 -2.24 -18.21
N HIS A 113 -5.14 -2.05 -17.24
CA HIS A 113 -4.21 -0.92 -17.22
C HIS A 113 -3.03 -1.08 -18.18
N GLY A 114 -2.90 -2.21 -18.88
CA GLY A 114 -1.86 -2.41 -19.89
C GLY A 114 -0.58 -3.06 -19.39
N ALA A 115 -0.53 -3.57 -18.15
CA ALA A 115 0.63 -4.31 -17.67
C ALA A 115 0.66 -5.73 -18.25
N GLU A 116 1.88 -6.22 -18.51
CA GLU A 116 2.15 -7.61 -18.81
C GLU A 116 2.15 -8.44 -17.51
N LEU A 117 1.48 -9.60 -17.53
CA LEU A 117 1.48 -10.52 -16.40
C LEU A 117 2.35 -11.74 -16.67
N VAL A 118 3.29 -12.00 -15.78
CA VAL A 118 4.06 -13.23 -15.73
C VAL A 118 3.60 -14.05 -14.52
N LEU A 119 2.99 -15.20 -14.80
CA LEU A 119 2.47 -16.09 -13.78
C LEU A 119 3.53 -17.13 -13.39
N THR A 120 3.70 -17.36 -12.09
CA THR A 120 4.58 -18.39 -11.55
C THR A 120 3.76 -19.50 -10.88
N GLU A 121 4.35 -20.68 -10.72
CA GLU A 121 3.71 -21.82 -10.08
C GLU A 121 3.21 -21.45 -8.68
N ALA A 122 1.93 -21.79 -8.39
CA ALA A 122 1.30 -21.51 -7.11
C ALA A 122 2.10 -22.05 -5.91
N ALA A 123 2.71 -23.24 -6.06
CA ALA A 123 3.48 -23.90 -5.01
C ALA A 123 4.74 -23.12 -4.58
N LYS A 124 5.29 -22.27 -5.44
CA LYS A 124 6.47 -21.46 -5.14
C LYS A 124 6.12 -20.14 -4.42
N GLY A 125 4.83 -19.78 -4.38
CA GLY A 125 4.34 -18.57 -3.72
C GLY A 125 5.05 -17.29 -4.17
N MET A 126 5.15 -16.30 -3.28
CA MET A 126 5.82 -15.03 -3.59
C MET A 126 7.33 -15.16 -3.80
N ALA A 127 7.99 -16.13 -3.17
CA ALA A 127 9.41 -16.37 -3.39
C ALA A 127 9.70 -16.74 -4.85
N GLY A 128 8.83 -17.56 -5.47
CA GLY A 128 8.93 -17.87 -6.89
C GLY A 128 8.70 -16.65 -7.80
N ALA A 129 7.80 -15.75 -7.41
CA ALA A 129 7.56 -14.51 -8.16
C ALA A 129 8.76 -13.55 -8.07
N ILE A 130 9.40 -13.45 -6.90
CA ILE A 130 10.60 -12.63 -6.70
C ILE A 130 11.74 -13.14 -7.58
N ALA A 131 12.07 -14.43 -7.48
CA ALA A 131 13.14 -15.03 -8.29
C ALA A 131 12.90 -14.86 -9.80
N LYS A 132 11.64 -14.98 -10.26
CA LYS A 132 11.29 -14.77 -11.67
C LYS A 132 11.38 -13.31 -12.10
N ALA A 133 11.09 -12.37 -11.21
CA ALA A 133 11.25 -10.94 -11.50
C ALA A 133 12.73 -10.56 -11.65
N GLU A 134 13.61 -11.11 -10.80
CA GLU A 134 15.06 -10.94 -10.89
C GLU A 134 15.62 -11.54 -12.19
N GLU A 135 15.24 -12.78 -12.54
CA GLU A 135 15.61 -13.42 -13.81
C GLU A 135 15.21 -12.58 -15.03
N LEU A 136 13.99 -12.03 -15.02
CA LEU A 136 13.50 -11.17 -16.11
C LEU A 136 14.29 -9.87 -16.21
N ALA A 137 14.64 -9.26 -15.08
CA ALA A 137 15.44 -8.03 -15.07
C ALA A 137 16.83 -8.26 -15.68
N GLU A 138 17.50 -9.35 -15.30
CA GLU A 138 18.78 -9.75 -15.87
C GLU A 138 18.66 -10.01 -17.37
N THR A 139 17.65 -10.77 -17.80
CA THR A 139 17.43 -11.10 -19.23
C THR A 139 17.24 -9.85 -20.07
N ILE A 140 16.37 -8.90 -19.63
CA ILE A 140 16.09 -7.66 -20.36
C ILE A 140 17.37 -6.80 -20.47
N THR A 141 18.18 -6.74 -19.42
CA THR A 141 19.44 -6.00 -19.44
C THR A 141 20.45 -6.62 -20.43
N LEU A 142 20.58 -7.95 -20.43
CA LEU A 142 21.50 -8.66 -21.32
C LEU A 142 21.08 -8.59 -22.81
N GLU A 143 19.79 -8.61 -23.11
CA GLU A 143 19.29 -8.52 -24.49
C GLU A 143 19.59 -7.18 -25.16
N LYS A 144 19.82 -6.12 -24.41
CA LYS A 144 20.13 -4.78 -24.91
C LYS A 144 21.63 -4.46 -24.93
N GLU A 145 22.46 -5.28 -24.29
CA GLU A 145 23.91 -5.11 -24.44
C GLU A 145 24.30 -5.39 -25.90
N PRO A 146 25.05 -4.48 -26.56
CA PRO A 146 25.51 -4.71 -27.91
C PRO A 146 26.45 -5.94 -27.94
N LEU A 147 26.17 -6.87 -28.86
CA LEU A 147 26.96 -8.12 -29.05
C LEU A 147 28.43 -7.90 -29.41
N VAL A 148 28.86 -6.65 -29.63
CA VAL A 148 30.24 -6.28 -29.97
C VAL A 148 30.62 -5.07 -29.10
N LYS A 149 31.51 -5.28 -28.14
CA LYS A 149 32.28 -4.17 -27.54
C LYS A 149 33.27 -3.71 -28.58
N GLU A 150 32.98 -2.67 -29.35
CA GLU A 150 34.00 -1.91 -30.05
C GLU A 150 34.88 -1.28 -28.95
N GLU A 151 36.19 -1.60 -29.00
CA GLU A 151 37.20 -0.99 -28.14
C GLU A 151 37.20 0.53 -28.41
N GLN A 152 36.55 1.29 -27.57
CA GLN A 152 36.66 2.75 -27.55
C GLN A 152 37.74 3.15 -26.52
N PRO A 153 38.55 4.18 -26.84
CA PRO A 153 39.59 4.64 -25.92
C PRO A 153 39.02 5.22 -24.65
N GLU A 154 39.74 5.05 -23.54
CA GLU A 154 39.43 5.54 -22.19
C GLU A 154 39.07 7.04 -22.19
N GLU A 155 37.79 7.36 -22.17
CA GLU A 155 37.32 8.71 -21.90
C GLU A 155 36.18 8.69 -20.85
N GLN A 156 36.47 9.35 -19.73
CA GLN A 156 35.59 9.87 -18.68
C GLN A 156 34.57 8.88 -18.02
N PRO A 157 34.27 8.99 -16.71
CA PRO A 157 33.24 8.21 -16.10
C PRO A 157 31.91 8.55 -16.78
N GLU A 158 31.39 7.62 -17.56
CA GLU A 158 30.06 7.73 -18.16
C GLU A 158 29.06 7.98 -17.01
N GLU A 159 28.30 9.06 -17.10
CA GLU A 159 27.09 9.22 -16.32
C GLU A 159 26.23 7.98 -16.59
N CYS A 160 26.00 7.17 -15.57
CA CYS A 160 25.25 5.94 -15.68
C CYS A 160 23.83 6.29 -16.17
N GLY A 161 23.55 5.99 -17.44
CA GLY A 161 22.24 6.23 -18.05
C GLY A 161 21.13 5.39 -17.40
N PRO A 162 19.86 5.62 -17.77
CA PRO A 162 18.75 4.88 -17.20
C PRO A 162 18.85 3.39 -17.45
N VAL A 163 18.56 2.57 -16.43
CA VAL A 163 18.60 1.11 -16.51
C VAL A 163 17.50 0.56 -17.42
N ASP A 164 17.78 -0.56 -18.08
CA ASP A 164 16.82 -1.22 -18.97
C ASP A 164 15.69 -1.90 -18.22
N ALA A 165 15.97 -2.44 -17.03
CA ALA A 165 15.00 -3.05 -16.14
C ALA A 165 15.17 -2.54 -14.72
N TRP A 166 14.06 -2.21 -14.06
CA TRP A 166 14.03 -1.70 -12.70
C TRP A 166 12.98 -2.42 -11.85
N ILE A 167 13.42 -2.91 -10.69
CA ILE A 167 12.55 -3.50 -9.68
C ILE A 167 12.42 -2.49 -8.53
N PRO A 168 11.24 -1.93 -8.29
CA PRO A 168 10.98 -0.93 -7.22
C PRO A 168 11.30 -1.39 -5.80
N GLN A 169 11.23 -2.70 -5.51
CA GLN A 169 11.55 -3.31 -4.21
C GLN A 169 10.75 -2.71 -3.03
N ARG A 170 9.44 -2.69 -3.10
CA ARG A 170 8.53 -2.01 -2.16
C ARG A 170 8.75 -2.27 -0.66
N PHE A 171 9.37 -3.40 -0.28
CA PHE A 171 9.66 -3.74 1.12
C PHE A 171 10.99 -3.13 1.65
N LYS A 172 11.84 -2.62 0.73
CA LYS A 172 13.15 -2.05 1.04
C LYS A 172 13.28 -0.59 0.62
N ASN A 173 12.43 -0.15 -0.29
CA ASN A 173 12.50 1.19 -0.87
C ASN A 173 12.01 2.26 0.12
N PRO A 174 12.88 3.15 0.61
CA PRO A 174 12.52 4.18 1.59
C PRO A 174 11.53 5.21 1.05
N VAL A 175 11.32 5.24 -0.25
CA VAL A 175 10.32 6.10 -0.90
C VAL A 175 8.89 5.72 -0.49
N GLY A 176 8.65 4.47 -0.08
CA GLY A 176 7.34 4.04 0.42
C GLY A 176 6.85 4.85 1.62
N PRO A 177 7.59 4.90 2.74
CA PRO A 177 7.29 5.79 3.86
C PRO A 177 7.27 7.28 3.48
N LEU A 178 8.20 7.72 2.62
CA LEU A 178 8.29 9.11 2.18
C LEU A 178 7.01 9.58 1.49
N ALA A 179 6.42 8.76 0.63
CA ALA A 179 5.15 9.07 -0.05
C ALA A 179 4.02 9.39 0.95
N HIS A 180 3.95 8.65 2.05
CA HIS A 180 2.94 8.87 3.08
C HIS A 180 3.29 10.01 4.04
N TYR A 181 4.57 10.24 4.30
CA TYR A 181 5.05 11.37 5.09
C TYR A 181 4.78 12.71 4.40
N GLU A 182 5.02 12.79 3.08
CA GLU A 182 4.84 14.03 2.32
C GLU A 182 3.39 14.32 1.91
N ALA A 183 2.52 13.31 1.85
CA ALA A 183 1.15 13.47 1.39
C ALA A 183 0.11 13.02 2.42
N THR A 184 0.02 11.75 2.77
CA THR A 184 -1.06 11.20 3.60
C THR A 184 -1.08 11.78 5.01
N GLY A 185 0.10 11.92 5.64
CA GLY A 185 0.24 12.53 6.97
C GLY A 185 -0.24 13.98 7.00
N PRO A 186 0.26 14.86 6.10
CA PRO A 186 -0.25 16.23 5.95
C PRO A 186 -1.74 16.33 5.66
N GLU A 187 -2.29 15.45 4.79
CA GLU A 187 -3.73 15.43 4.51
C GLU A 187 -4.52 15.14 5.79
N ILE A 188 -4.19 14.07 6.52
CA ILE A 188 -4.85 13.71 7.78
C ILE A 188 -4.80 14.87 8.77
N TRP A 189 -3.61 15.44 8.99
CA TRP A 189 -3.42 16.55 9.90
C TRP A 189 -4.29 17.77 9.56
N ASN A 190 -4.32 18.13 8.28
CA ASN A 190 -5.08 19.29 7.80
C ASN A 190 -6.59 19.04 7.82
N ASP A 191 -7.05 17.86 7.36
CA ASP A 191 -8.45 17.48 7.33
C ASP A 191 -9.06 17.46 8.76
N MET A 192 -8.25 17.06 9.75
CA MET A 192 -8.61 17.03 11.16
C MET A 192 -8.30 18.34 11.92
N ASN A 193 -7.79 19.39 11.27
CA ASN A 193 -7.32 20.62 11.91
C ASN A 193 -6.35 20.37 13.07
N GLY A 194 -5.56 19.32 13.00
CA GLY A 194 -4.61 18.92 14.03
C GLY A 194 -5.22 18.17 15.22
N ASP A 195 -6.51 17.95 15.24
CA ASP A 195 -7.22 17.30 16.34
C ASP A 195 -7.28 15.77 16.11
N VAL A 196 -6.16 15.12 16.35
CA VAL A 196 -5.96 13.66 16.21
C VAL A 196 -5.34 13.13 17.49
N ALA A 197 -6.02 12.22 18.17
CA ALA A 197 -5.52 11.54 19.36
C ALA A 197 -4.83 10.21 19.02
N ALA A 198 -5.33 9.49 18.00
CA ALA A 198 -4.72 8.24 17.54
C ALA A 198 -4.83 8.08 16.03
N PHE A 199 -3.82 7.42 15.43
CA PHE A 199 -3.82 6.95 14.05
C PHE A 199 -3.67 5.43 14.02
N ILE A 200 -4.52 4.76 13.26
CA ILE A 200 -4.59 3.29 13.18
C ILE A 200 -4.34 2.86 11.73
N GLY A 201 -3.42 1.95 11.53
CA GLY A 201 -3.09 1.44 10.20
C GLY A 201 -2.60 0.01 10.19
N GLY A 202 -3.03 -0.76 9.20
CA GLY A 202 -2.54 -2.12 8.95
C GLY A 202 -1.11 -2.15 8.40
N VAL A 203 -0.29 -3.09 8.87
CA VAL A 203 1.11 -3.21 8.47
C VAL A 203 1.27 -4.26 7.37
N GLY A 204 1.40 -3.80 6.12
CA GLY A 204 1.83 -4.61 4.97
C GLY A 204 3.32 -4.42 4.71
N THR A 205 3.70 -3.37 3.97
CA THR A 205 5.10 -2.95 3.82
C THR A 205 5.59 -2.09 5.00
N GLY A 206 4.66 -1.55 5.80
CA GLY A 206 4.98 -0.63 6.87
C GLY A 206 5.05 0.84 6.46
N GLY A 207 5.11 1.12 5.14
CA GLY A 207 5.31 2.49 4.64
C GLY A 207 4.24 3.49 5.09
N THR A 208 2.97 3.10 5.09
CA THR A 208 1.87 3.95 5.55
C THR A 208 2.02 4.30 7.03
N LEU A 209 2.20 3.29 7.88
CA LEU A 209 2.31 3.49 9.32
C LEU A 209 3.53 4.35 9.67
N SER A 210 4.69 4.04 9.07
CA SER A 210 5.94 4.77 9.29
C SER A 210 5.85 6.22 8.82
N GLY A 211 5.36 6.45 7.59
CA GLY A 211 5.30 7.80 7.01
C GLY A 211 4.29 8.70 7.73
N VAL A 212 3.04 8.23 7.91
CA VAL A 212 2.00 8.97 8.61
C VAL A 212 2.36 9.14 10.08
N GLY A 213 2.79 8.06 10.74
CA GLY A 213 3.12 8.09 12.16
C GLY A 213 4.25 9.07 12.48
N ARG A 214 5.32 9.06 11.69
CA ARG A 214 6.41 10.02 11.81
C ARG A 214 5.91 11.47 11.66
N TYR A 215 5.15 11.75 10.61
CA TYR A 215 4.61 13.09 10.39
C TYR A 215 3.71 13.57 11.55
N LEU A 216 2.80 12.72 12.01
CA LEU A 216 1.87 13.06 13.09
C LEU A 216 2.60 13.25 14.41
N LYS A 217 3.57 12.40 14.75
CA LYS A 217 4.39 12.56 15.99
C LYS A 217 5.29 13.79 15.95
N GLU A 218 5.78 14.20 14.80
CA GLU A 218 6.51 15.49 14.66
C GLU A 218 5.59 16.69 14.91
N LYS A 219 4.30 16.60 14.60
CA LYS A 219 3.31 17.64 14.91
C LYS A 219 2.87 17.61 16.37
N ASN A 220 2.58 16.43 16.88
CA ASN A 220 2.19 16.23 18.28
C ASN A 220 2.69 14.84 18.77
N PRO A 221 3.75 14.78 19.60
CA PRO A 221 4.30 13.52 20.10
C PRO A 221 3.34 12.69 20.97
N GLN A 222 2.21 13.27 21.42
CA GLN A 222 1.20 12.54 22.22
C GLN A 222 0.27 11.69 21.37
N ILE A 223 0.21 11.91 20.05
CA ILE A 223 -0.62 11.10 19.16
C ILE A 223 -0.19 9.64 19.24
N LYS A 224 -1.15 8.74 19.49
CA LYS A 224 -0.90 7.30 19.51
C LYS A 224 -0.91 6.74 18.10
N ILE A 225 0.14 6.03 17.75
CA ILE A 225 0.25 5.31 16.48
C ILE A 225 0.04 3.83 16.77
N ILE A 226 -1.00 3.25 16.15
CA ILE A 226 -1.42 1.88 16.43
C ILE A 226 -1.25 1.02 15.18
N ALA A 227 -0.39 0.02 15.28
CA ALA A 227 -0.13 -0.96 14.24
C ALA A 227 -1.18 -2.08 14.30
N VAL A 228 -1.66 -2.53 13.14
CA VAL A 228 -2.56 -3.68 13.05
C VAL A 228 -1.90 -4.80 12.24
N GLU A 229 -1.88 -6.00 12.82
CA GLU A 229 -1.36 -7.20 12.17
C GLU A 229 -2.30 -8.39 12.29
N PRO A 230 -2.18 -9.43 11.42
CA PRO A 230 -3.00 -10.64 11.53
C PRO A 230 -2.65 -11.43 12.79
N LYS A 231 -3.65 -11.83 13.57
CA LYS A 231 -3.48 -12.68 14.77
C LYS A 231 -2.81 -14.02 14.45
N GLU A 232 -3.11 -14.60 13.29
CA GLU A 232 -2.54 -15.86 12.83
C GLU A 232 -1.08 -15.74 12.37
N SER A 233 -0.56 -14.51 12.25
CA SER A 233 0.81 -14.21 11.81
C SER A 233 1.33 -12.93 12.49
N ALA A 234 1.32 -12.92 13.82
CA ALA A 234 1.61 -11.76 14.65
C ALA A 234 3.14 -11.54 14.83
N VAL A 235 3.84 -11.35 13.70
CA VAL A 235 5.31 -11.24 13.64
C VAL A 235 5.83 -9.99 14.35
N LEU A 236 5.11 -8.87 14.29
CA LEU A 236 5.50 -7.65 15.00
C LEU A 236 5.38 -7.81 16.51
N SER A 237 4.44 -8.64 16.97
CA SER A 237 4.27 -9.02 18.38
C SER A 237 5.26 -10.09 18.85
N GLY A 238 6.10 -10.61 17.95
CA GLY A 238 7.13 -11.62 18.27
C GLY A 238 6.71 -13.08 18.04
N ASP A 239 5.54 -13.32 17.47
CA ASP A 239 5.06 -14.65 17.15
C ASP A 239 5.60 -15.15 15.79
N PRO A 240 5.61 -16.46 15.53
CA PRO A 240 5.99 -17.00 14.24
C PRO A 240 5.03 -16.56 13.12
N ALA A 241 5.57 -16.44 11.89
CA ALA A 241 4.74 -16.24 10.71
C ALA A 241 3.78 -17.41 10.49
N GLY A 242 2.52 -17.11 10.19
CA GLY A 242 1.46 -18.07 9.96
C GLY A 242 0.63 -17.76 8.72
N LYS A 243 -0.25 -18.69 8.34
CA LYS A 243 -1.20 -18.48 7.24
C LYS A 243 -2.42 -17.72 7.74
N HIS A 244 -2.78 -16.65 7.03
CA HIS A 244 -3.97 -15.83 7.32
C HIS A 244 -4.67 -15.42 6.04
N GLY A 245 -5.93 -14.96 6.15
CA GLY A 245 -6.75 -14.51 5.04
C GLY A 245 -6.77 -12.98 4.85
N ILE A 246 -6.12 -12.20 5.70
CA ILE A 246 -6.15 -10.73 5.62
C ILE A 246 -5.16 -10.25 4.55
N GLN A 247 -5.64 -10.19 3.32
CA GLN A 247 -4.81 -9.74 2.19
C GLN A 247 -4.41 -8.27 2.35
N GLY A 248 -3.15 -7.97 2.05
CA GLY A 248 -2.60 -6.59 2.05
C GLY A 248 -1.75 -6.24 3.27
N ILE A 249 -1.87 -6.99 4.38
CA ILE A 249 -1.04 -6.86 5.58
C ILE A 249 -0.42 -8.21 5.97
N GLY A 250 0.45 -8.24 6.97
CA GLY A 250 1.02 -9.49 7.49
C GLY A 250 1.96 -10.17 6.49
N ALA A 251 3.08 -9.53 6.16
CA ALA A 251 4.04 -10.06 5.17
C ALA A 251 4.77 -11.33 5.61
N GLY A 252 4.64 -11.75 6.89
CA GLY A 252 5.34 -12.89 7.46
C GLY A 252 6.79 -12.60 7.89
N PHE A 253 7.20 -11.34 7.80
CA PHE A 253 8.49 -10.81 8.27
C PHE A 253 8.34 -9.31 8.59
N ILE A 254 9.31 -8.75 9.31
CA ILE A 254 9.37 -7.31 9.60
C ILE A 254 10.01 -6.62 8.37
N PRO A 255 9.26 -5.76 7.63
CA PRO A 255 9.80 -5.06 6.47
C PRO A 255 10.91 -4.07 6.84
N GLU A 256 11.93 -3.94 5.98
CA GLU A 256 13.05 -3.02 6.23
C GLU A 256 12.62 -1.53 6.29
N VAL A 257 11.53 -1.17 5.60
CA VAL A 257 11.02 0.21 5.58
C VAL A 257 10.05 0.52 6.73
N LEU A 258 9.74 -0.47 7.58
CA LEU A 258 8.93 -0.25 8.78
C LEU A 258 9.82 0.37 9.86
N ASP A 259 9.46 1.57 10.30
CA ASP A 259 10.00 2.18 11.50
C ASP A 259 9.30 1.55 12.73
N THR A 260 10.02 0.67 13.42
CA THR A 260 9.48 -0.04 14.59
C THR A 260 9.36 0.82 15.84
N ASP A 261 9.96 2.01 15.84
CA ASP A 261 9.90 2.95 16.95
C ASP A 261 8.75 3.95 16.81
N VAL A 262 8.06 3.96 15.66
CA VAL A 262 7.01 4.93 15.39
C VAL A 262 5.69 4.61 16.07
N TYR A 263 5.36 3.32 16.24
CA TYR A 263 4.09 2.90 16.83
C TYR A 263 4.20 2.65 18.34
N ASP A 264 3.12 2.98 19.03
CA ASP A 264 3.01 2.86 20.48
C ASP A 264 2.37 1.53 20.91
N GLU A 265 1.58 0.92 20.02
CA GLU A 265 0.79 -0.28 20.31
C GLU A 265 0.62 -1.14 19.05
N ILE A 266 0.50 -2.44 19.24
CA ILE A 266 0.14 -3.40 18.19
C ILE A 266 -1.18 -4.08 18.59
N ILE A 267 -2.15 -4.08 17.67
CA ILE A 267 -3.41 -4.82 17.84
C ILE A 267 -3.45 -5.94 16.80
N THR A 268 -3.67 -7.17 17.30
CA THR A 268 -3.80 -8.36 16.46
C THR A 268 -5.27 -8.60 16.13
N VAL A 269 -5.59 -8.85 14.87
CA VAL A 269 -6.95 -9.12 14.40
C VAL A 269 -6.95 -10.42 13.60
N SER A 270 -7.88 -11.31 13.89
CA SER A 270 -8.03 -12.56 13.14
C SER A 270 -8.68 -12.35 11.79
N THR A 271 -8.49 -13.31 10.88
CA THR A 271 -9.13 -13.31 9.57
C THR A 271 -10.66 -13.19 9.69
N ASP A 272 -11.28 -13.97 10.58
CA ASP A 272 -12.74 -13.98 10.77
C ASP A 272 -13.27 -12.65 11.30
N GLU A 273 -12.57 -12.01 12.23
CA GLU A 273 -12.93 -10.67 12.74
C GLU A 273 -12.87 -9.63 11.63
N ALA A 274 -11.80 -9.64 10.81
CA ALA A 274 -11.66 -8.71 9.69
C ALA A 274 -12.79 -8.88 8.66
N TYR A 275 -13.13 -10.11 8.28
CA TYR A 275 -14.26 -10.42 7.37
C TYR A 275 -15.60 -9.99 7.97
N GLY A 276 -15.82 -10.32 9.26
CA GLY A 276 -17.02 -9.89 9.99
C GLY A 276 -17.18 -8.37 10.00
N MET A 277 -16.09 -7.63 10.20
CA MET A 277 -16.11 -6.17 10.19
C MET A 277 -16.40 -5.61 8.79
N CYS A 278 -15.87 -6.18 7.71
CA CYS A 278 -16.22 -5.76 6.36
C CYS A 278 -17.73 -5.88 6.10
N ARG A 279 -18.34 -7.01 6.52
CA ARG A 279 -19.81 -7.23 6.40
C ARG A 279 -20.60 -6.25 7.27
N ARG A 280 -20.09 -5.90 8.45
CA ARG A 280 -20.72 -4.91 9.34
C ARG A 280 -20.66 -3.51 8.74
N MET A 281 -19.50 -3.08 8.22
CA MET A 281 -19.33 -1.78 7.58
C MET A 281 -20.27 -1.61 6.39
N ALA A 282 -20.42 -2.63 5.55
CA ALA A 282 -21.37 -2.62 4.44
C ALA A 282 -22.83 -2.40 4.89
N LYS A 283 -23.23 -2.98 6.04
CA LYS A 283 -24.60 -2.89 6.56
C LYS A 283 -24.87 -1.65 7.42
N ILE A 284 -23.84 -1.13 8.08
CA ILE A 284 -23.96 -0.05 9.06
C ILE A 284 -23.69 1.32 8.42
N GLU A 285 -22.59 1.42 7.67
CA GLU A 285 -22.15 2.67 7.03
C GLU A 285 -22.39 2.69 5.52
N GLY A 286 -22.75 1.54 4.91
CA GLY A 286 -22.95 1.44 3.46
C GLY A 286 -21.65 1.34 2.65
N PHE A 287 -20.48 1.22 3.30
CA PHE A 287 -19.19 1.13 2.63
C PHE A 287 -18.72 -0.31 2.46
N LEU A 288 -18.40 -0.70 1.22
CA LEU A 288 -17.71 -1.94 0.92
C LEU A 288 -16.21 -1.72 1.11
N ILE A 289 -15.67 -2.13 2.25
CA ILE A 289 -14.25 -2.00 2.57
C ILE A 289 -13.49 -3.29 2.33
N GLY A 290 -12.20 -3.20 1.97
CA GLY A 290 -11.33 -4.36 1.77
C GLY A 290 -10.97 -5.06 3.08
N ILE A 291 -10.39 -6.26 2.99
CA ILE A 291 -10.14 -7.13 4.15
C ILE A 291 -9.21 -6.47 5.16
N SER A 292 -8.11 -5.85 4.71
CA SER A 292 -7.18 -5.13 5.59
C SER A 292 -7.79 -3.86 6.18
N SER A 293 -8.75 -3.23 5.49
CA SER A 293 -9.56 -2.14 6.03
C SER A 293 -10.46 -2.65 7.16
N GLY A 294 -11.04 -3.86 7.00
CA GLY A 294 -11.81 -4.53 8.05
C GLY A 294 -10.98 -4.79 9.31
N ALA A 295 -9.75 -5.26 9.16
CA ALA A 295 -8.82 -5.44 10.28
C ALA A 295 -8.50 -4.10 10.98
N ALA A 296 -8.19 -3.04 10.22
CA ALA A 296 -7.94 -1.72 10.79
C ALA A 296 -9.18 -1.17 11.54
N MET A 297 -10.39 -1.42 11.00
CA MET A 297 -11.64 -1.05 11.66
C MET A 297 -11.93 -1.82 12.95
N CYS A 298 -11.55 -3.11 13.03
CA CYS A 298 -11.63 -3.85 14.30
C CYS A 298 -10.83 -3.16 15.40
N ALA A 299 -9.58 -2.81 15.11
CA ALA A 299 -8.73 -2.09 16.04
C ALA A 299 -9.27 -0.69 16.35
N ALA A 300 -9.83 0.02 15.36
CA ALA A 300 -10.42 1.36 15.58
C ALA A 300 -11.62 1.30 16.54
N VAL A 301 -12.49 0.32 16.38
CA VAL A 301 -13.66 0.12 17.29
C VAL A 301 -13.19 -0.25 18.69
N GLU A 302 -12.18 -1.11 18.82
CA GLU A 302 -11.62 -1.47 20.12
C GLU A 302 -11.03 -0.24 20.84
N VAL A 303 -10.20 0.54 20.15
CA VAL A 303 -9.55 1.74 20.74
C VAL A 303 -10.59 2.81 21.06
N ALA A 304 -11.54 3.05 20.16
CA ALA A 304 -12.59 4.05 20.35
C ALA A 304 -13.56 3.72 21.51
N GLY A 305 -13.66 2.44 21.89
CA GLY A 305 -14.46 2.00 23.05
C GLY A 305 -13.75 2.21 24.40
N ARG A 306 -12.47 2.56 24.43
CA ARG A 306 -11.70 2.69 25.67
C ARG A 306 -12.08 3.95 26.44
N PRO A 307 -12.23 3.91 27.79
CA PRO A 307 -12.60 5.07 28.59
C PRO A 307 -11.68 6.30 28.41
N GLU A 308 -10.37 6.06 28.27
CA GLU A 308 -9.37 7.12 28.09
C GLU A 308 -9.47 7.85 26.74
N MET A 309 -10.24 7.31 25.80
CA MET A 309 -10.47 7.91 24.50
C MET A 309 -11.78 8.74 24.44
N GLU A 310 -12.47 8.91 25.56
CA GLU A 310 -13.72 9.67 25.61
C GLU A 310 -13.53 11.10 25.09
N GLY A 311 -14.36 11.46 24.07
CA GLY A 311 -14.32 12.77 23.43
C GLY A 311 -13.11 13.03 22.52
N GLN A 312 -12.29 12.01 22.25
CA GLN A 312 -11.12 12.10 21.35
C GLN A 312 -11.46 11.77 19.90
N ASN A 313 -10.62 12.17 18.97
CA ASN A 313 -10.72 11.84 17.54
C ASN A 313 -9.68 10.80 17.15
N ILE A 314 -10.15 9.70 16.57
CA ILE A 314 -9.31 8.60 16.08
C ILE A 314 -9.38 8.56 14.55
N VAL A 315 -8.24 8.48 13.89
CA VAL A 315 -8.17 8.30 12.44
C VAL A 315 -7.75 6.87 12.10
N VAL A 316 -8.53 6.22 11.25
CA VAL A 316 -8.21 4.90 10.70
C VAL A 316 -8.04 4.98 9.19
N LEU A 317 -6.95 4.41 8.66
CA LEU A 317 -6.73 4.37 7.21
C LEU A 317 -7.31 3.08 6.63
N LEU A 318 -8.18 3.23 5.63
CA LEU A 318 -8.82 2.16 4.89
C LEU A 318 -8.21 2.06 3.49
N PRO A 319 -7.31 1.08 3.24
CA PRO A 319 -6.45 1.07 2.06
C PRO A 319 -7.15 0.88 0.72
N ASP A 320 -8.22 0.09 0.66
CA ASP A 320 -8.94 -0.25 -0.58
C ASP A 320 -10.38 -0.65 -0.34
N SER A 321 -11.15 -0.85 -1.43
CA SER A 321 -12.54 -1.26 -1.39
C SER A 321 -12.74 -2.77 -1.38
N GLY A 322 -13.92 -3.21 -0.90
CA GLY A 322 -14.33 -4.61 -0.87
C GLY A 322 -14.61 -5.25 -2.24
N GLU A 323 -14.85 -4.45 -3.27
CA GLU A 323 -15.13 -4.92 -4.62
C GLU A 323 -13.97 -5.76 -5.21
N ARG A 324 -12.75 -5.57 -4.71
CA ARG A 324 -11.56 -6.34 -5.09
C ARG A 324 -11.49 -7.74 -4.53
N TYR A 325 -12.49 -8.13 -3.71
CA TYR A 325 -12.52 -9.35 -2.92
C TYR A 325 -13.82 -10.13 -3.07
N MET A 326 -14.61 -9.87 -4.13
CA MET A 326 -15.89 -10.54 -4.35
C MET A 326 -15.71 -12.05 -4.56
N SER A 327 -14.68 -12.45 -5.32
CA SER A 327 -14.41 -13.87 -5.62
C SER A 327 -13.91 -14.69 -4.42
N VAL A 328 -13.54 -14.05 -3.31
CA VAL A 328 -13.08 -14.76 -2.09
C VAL A 328 -14.18 -14.92 -1.06
N GLY A 329 -15.44 -14.65 -1.40
CA GLY A 329 -16.60 -14.83 -0.51
C GLY A 329 -16.65 -13.84 0.66
N LEU A 330 -16.05 -12.65 0.51
CA LEU A 330 -15.98 -11.66 1.60
C LEU A 330 -17.34 -11.25 2.14
N PHE A 331 -18.35 -11.14 1.26
CA PHE A 331 -19.70 -10.66 1.58
C PHE A 331 -20.77 -11.76 1.56
N GLU A 332 -20.38 -13.01 1.50
CA GLU A 332 -21.28 -14.18 1.60
C GLU A 332 -21.68 -14.53 3.02
#